data_41cb91184f4db8e959147175b3e056b7
#
_entry.id   41cb91184f4db8e959147175b3e056b7
#
_cell.length_a   1.000
_cell.length_b   1.000
_cell.length_c   1.000
_cell.angle_alpha   90.00
_cell.angle_beta   90.00
_cell.angle_gamma   90.00
#
_symmetry.space_group_name_H-M   'P 1'
#
loop_
_entity.id
_entity.type
_entity.pdbx_description
1 polymer ?
#
loop_
_entity_poly.entity_id
_entity_poly.type
_entity_poly.pdbx_seq_one_letter_code
_entity_poly.pdbx_strand_id
1 'polypeptide(L)'
;GEMRAKNGHPAPFHLKYVEIGSENYGYEYTKRYNLFREAIQKNWPEVTVISNALVGKRPRSDWRDTHFNGKNSFFLNNSGKYESIRSRYQWENTFVGEFGNMQSLEARTMEAAIGEACFLTVVERHPDLMSRIAYSPVLGHADYTGARLPMLLFNNHQIVPSPSYYMYQMFSEYRGEKVVPSSVDT
;
A
#
# COMPACT_ATOMS: atom_id res chain seq x y z
N GLY A 1 1.72 0.45 27.64
CA GLY A 1 2.30 0.74 28.67
C GLY A 1 3.63 0.19 29.15
N GLU A 2 3.60 -0.67 30.12
CA GLU A 2 4.79 -1.11 30.88
C GLU A 2 5.85 -1.80 30.00
N MET A 3 5.45 -2.76 29.17
CA MET A 3 6.37 -3.45 28.26
C MET A 3 7.03 -2.48 27.26
N ARG A 4 6.29 -1.52 26.75
CA ARG A 4 6.84 -0.47 25.87
C ARG A 4 7.88 0.38 26.60
N ALA A 5 7.61 0.75 27.85
CA ALA A 5 8.56 1.51 28.66
C ALA A 5 9.85 0.72 28.93
N LYS A 6 9.74 -0.58 29.24
CA LYS A 6 10.90 -1.49 29.39
C LYS A 6 11.74 -1.57 28.12
N ASN A 7 11.12 -1.42 26.93
CA ASN A 7 11.80 -1.41 25.65
C ASN A 7 12.33 -0.02 25.25
N GLY A 8 12.41 0.93 26.17
CA GLY A 8 12.98 2.25 25.92
C GLY A 8 12.00 3.30 25.36
N HIS A 9 10.71 2.97 25.26
CA HIS A 9 9.68 3.87 24.72
C HIS A 9 8.59 4.18 25.77
N PRO A 10 8.87 4.98 26.80
CA PRO A 10 7.91 5.25 27.89
C PRO A 10 6.68 6.05 27.42
N ALA A 11 6.85 6.98 26.49
CA ALA A 11 5.75 7.77 25.96
C ALA A 11 4.87 6.98 24.96
N PRO A 12 3.57 7.25 24.89
CA PRO A 12 2.70 6.69 23.83
C PRO A 12 3.21 7.03 22.43
N PHE A 13 3.05 6.10 21.49
CA PHE A 13 3.25 6.40 20.08
C PHE A 13 2.11 7.27 19.57
N HIS A 14 2.42 8.26 18.74
CA HIS A 14 1.40 9.05 18.03
C HIS A 14 0.80 8.21 16.91
N LEU A 15 -0.26 7.49 17.23
CA LEU A 15 -1.02 6.72 16.25
C LEU A 15 -1.88 7.67 15.42
N LYS A 16 -1.65 7.73 14.12
CA LYS A 16 -2.38 8.61 13.20
C LYS A 16 -3.40 7.87 12.33
N TYR A 17 -3.17 6.60 12.08
CA TYR A 17 -3.96 5.78 11.17
C TYR A 17 -4.25 4.43 11.81
N VAL A 18 -5.49 3.97 11.64
CA VAL A 18 -5.93 2.62 12.05
C VAL A 18 -6.72 2.02 10.92
N GLU A 19 -6.27 0.90 10.42
CA GLU A 19 -7.04 0.10 9.49
C GLU A 19 -7.91 -0.91 10.23
N ILE A 20 -9.16 -1.04 9.80
CA ILE A 20 -10.13 -1.97 10.38
C ILE A 20 -10.31 -3.14 9.41
N GLY A 21 -9.73 -4.29 9.78
CA GLY A 21 -9.78 -5.52 9.01
C GLY A 21 -8.63 -5.65 8.02
N SER A 22 -8.62 -6.79 7.32
CA SER A 22 -7.75 -7.09 6.19
C SER A 22 -8.44 -8.15 5.34
N GLU A 23 -8.62 -7.86 4.04
CA GLU A 23 -9.30 -8.74 3.07
C GLU A 23 -10.70 -9.20 3.51
N ASN A 24 -11.43 -8.38 4.27
CA ASN A 24 -12.80 -8.65 4.70
C ASN A 24 -13.78 -7.87 3.81
N TYR A 25 -14.91 -8.47 3.48
CA TYR A 25 -15.86 -7.92 2.52
C TYR A 25 -17.31 -8.11 2.97
N GLY A 26 -18.21 -7.37 2.32
CA GLY A 26 -19.65 -7.56 2.42
C GLY A 26 -20.31 -6.90 3.62
N TYR A 27 -21.58 -7.30 3.84
CA TYR A 27 -22.45 -6.68 4.85
C TYR A 27 -21.92 -6.82 6.28
N GLU A 28 -21.45 -8.00 6.65
CA GLU A 28 -20.94 -8.25 8.01
C GLU A 28 -19.67 -7.46 8.30
N TYR A 29 -18.81 -7.28 7.31
CA TYR A 29 -17.66 -6.39 7.44
C TYR A 29 -18.12 -4.94 7.68
N THR A 30 -19.03 -4.43 6.86
CA THR A 30 -19.56 -3.06 6.98
C THR A 30 -20.15 -2.80 8.37
N LYS A 31 -20.91 -3.76 8.90
CA LYS A 31 -21.48 -3.67 10.25
C LYS A 31 -20.41 -3.57 11.34
N ARG A 32 -19.42 -4.45 11.29
CA ARG A 32 -18.29 -4.44 12.25
C ARG A 32 -17.44 -3.20 12.10
N TYR A 33 -17.13 -2.80 10.87
CA TYR A 33 -16.40 -1.58 10.58
C TYR A 33 -17.04 -0.37 11.28
N ASN A 34 -18.34 -0.18 11.13
CA ASN A 34 -19.05 0.95 11.72
C ASN A 34 -18.94 0.95 13.26
N LEU A 35 -19.06 -0.21 13.92
CA LEU A 35 -18.91 -0.32 15.37
C LEU A 35 -17.50 0.10 15.84
N PHE A 36 -16.45 -0.42 15.19
CA PHE A 36 -15.08 -0.08 15.55
C PHE A 36 -14.78 1.38 15.24
N ARG A 37 -15.25 1.85 14.08
CA ARG A 37 -15.05 3.23 13.66
C ARG A 37 -15.67 4.22 14.67
N GLU A 38 -16.91 4.01 15.06
CA GLU A 38 -17.60 4.84 16.06
C GLU A 38 -16.83 4.87 17.39
N ALA A 39 -16.37 3.73 17.85
CA ALA A 39 -15.58 3.64 19.08
C ALA A 39 -14.26 4.38 18.97
N ILE A 40 -13.54 4.27 17.85
CA ILE A 40 -12.28 4.98 17.59
C ILE A 40 -12.53 6.48 17.54
N GLN A 41 -13.49 6.93 16.75
CA GLN A 41 -13.78 8.36 16.58
C GLN A 41 -14.28 9.03 17.88
N LYS A 42 -14.97 8.28 18.73
CA LYS A 42 -15.40 8.77 20.03
C LYS A 42 -14.24 9.03 21.00
N ASN A 43 -13.23 8.16 20.99
CA ASN A 43 -12.13 8.19 21.95
C ASN A 43 -10.86 8.87 21.41
N TRP A 44 -10.66 8.85 20.10
CA TRP A 44 -9.49 9.38 19.39
C TRP A 44 -9.92 10.03 18.07
N PRO A 45 -10.59 11.17 18.11
CA PRO A 45 -11.15 11.84 16.92
C PRO A 45 -10.06 12.27 15.91
N GLU A 46 -8.81 12.38 16.35
CA GLU A 46 -7.66 12.71 15.51
C GLU A 46 -7.14 11.54 14.66
N VAL A 47 -7.56 10.30 14.99
CA VAL A 47 -7.12 9.11 14.28
C VAL A 47 -7.92 8.94 12.99
N THR A 48 -7.21 8.87 11.88
CA THR A 48 -7.79 8.53 10.57
C THR A 48 -8.08 7.04 10.49
N VAL A 49 -9.31 6.70 10.15
CA VAL A 49 -9.73 5.31 9.98
C VAL A 49 -9.60 4.90 8.52
N ILE A 50 -9.07 3.70 8.30
CA ILE A 50 -8.93 3.07 6.98
C ILE A 50 -9.86 1.86 6.93
N SER A 51 -10.67 1.75 5.89
CA SER A 51 -11.47 0.56 5.60
C SER A 51 -10.74 -0.31 4.58
N ASN A 52 -10.73 -1.62 4.78
CA ASN A 52 -10.12 -2.55 3.82
C ASN A 52 -11.02 -2.92 2.62
N ALA A 53 -12.22 -2.38 2.56
CA ALA A 53 -13.17 -2.59 1.47
C ALA A 53 -14.13 -1.41 1.33
N LEU A 54 -14.95 -1.42 0.27
CA LEU A 54 -16.08 -0.52 0.15
C LEU A 54 -17.06 -0.80 1.30
N VAL A 55 -17.26 0.20 2.13
CA VAL A 55 -18.26 0.22 3.17
C VAL A 55 -19.30 1.26 2.80
N GLY A 56 -20.57 0.97 2.90
CA GLY A 56 -21.70 1.78 2.51
C GLY A 56 -21.52 3.30 2.60
N LYS A 57 -22.36 4.03 3.30
CA LYS A 57 -22.20 5.48 3.50
C LYS A 57 -21.02 5.78 4.41
N ARG A 58 -19.88 6.04 3.82
CA ARG A 58 -18.63 6.34 4.51
C ARG A 58 -18.39 7.85 4.56
N PRO A 59 -17.89 8.41 5.67
CA PRO A 59 -17.41 9.79 5.69
C PRO A 59 -16.24 10.00 4.74
N ARG A 60 -16.17 11.17 4.13
CA ARG A 60 -15.07 11.54 3.21
C ARG A 60 -13.70 11.59 3.87
N SER A 61 -13.64 11.71 5.18
CA SER A 61 -12.40 11.71 5.96
C SER A 61 -11.76 10.34 6.10
N ASP A 62 -12.52 9.27 5.87
CA ASP A 62 -12.00 7.92 6.01
C ASP A 62 -11.25 7.51 4.73
N TRP A 63 -10.21 6.72 4.93
CA TRP A 63 -9.43 6.17 3.84
C TRP A 63 -9.92 4.78 3.48
N ARG A 64 -9.56 4.35 2.28
CA ARG A 64 -9.78 2.97 1.84
C ARG A 64 -8.47 2.33 1.47
N ASP A 65 -8.24 1.12 1.97
CA ASP A 65 -7.20 0.25 1.47
C ASP A 65 -7.60 -0.38 0.14
N THR A 66 -6.64 -0.48 -0.74
CA THR A 66 -6.78 -1.12 -2.05
C THR A 66 -5.51 -1.86 -2.38
N HIS A 67 -5.65 -3.12 -2.77
CA HIS A 67 -4.53 -3.97 -3.15
C HIS A 67 -4.35 -3.99 -4.67
N PHE A 68 -3.13 -3.82 -5.13
CA PHE A 68 -2.74 -3.89 -6.53
C PHE A 68 -1.70 -4.98 -6.72
N ASN A 69 -2.20 -6.19 -6.79
CA ASN A 69 -1.40 -7.39 -6.94
C ASN A 69 -1.67 -8.01 -8.30
N GLY A 70 -0.63 -8.24 -9.11
CA GLY A 70 -0.84 -8.73 -10.46
C GLY A 70 0.43 -9.19 -11.17
N LYS A 71 0.25 -9.56 -12.42
CA LYS A 71 1.35 -9.83 -13.35
C LYS A 71 1.97 -8.55 -13.84
N ASN A 72 3.13 -8.64 -14.47
CA ASN A 72 3.77 -7.52 -15.15
C ASN A 72 2.83 -6.81 -16.12
N SER A 73 2.11 -7.56 -16.96
CA SER A 73 1.11 -7.03 -17.88
C SER A 73 -0.03 -6.26 -17.19
N PHE A 74 -0.37 -6.60 -15.93
CA PHE A 74 -1.37 -5.86 -15.17
C PHE A 74 -0.89 -4.43 -14.92
N PHE A 75 0.35 -4.25 -14.46
CA PHE A 75 0.91 -2.94 -14.18
C PHE A 75 1.07 -2.09 -15.44
N LEU A 76 1.61 -2.68 -16.51
CA LEU A 76 1.80 -1.99 -17.79
C LEU A 76 0.46 -1.57 -18.43
N ASN A 77 -0.52 -2.48 -18.46
CA ASN A 77 -1.80 -2.22 -19.14
C ASN A 77 -2.78 -1.36 -18.33
N ASN A 78 -2.53 -1.18 -17.05
CA ASN A 78 -3.41 -0.41 -16.17
C ASN A 78 -2.87 0.95 -15.78
N SER A 79 -1.69 1.33 -16.24
CA SER A 79 -1.08 2.65 -15.94
C SER A 79 -2.00 3.84 -16.29
N GLY A 80 -2.80 3.76 -17.35
CA GLY A 80 -3.79 4.79 -17.72
C GLY A 80 -5.15 4.67 -17.02
N LYS A 81 -5.47 3.51 -16.42
CA LYS A 81 -6.78 3.32 -15.76
C LYS A 81 -6.92 4.06 -14.44
N TYR A 82 -5.83 4.46 -13.83
CA TYR A 82 -5.83 5.18 -12.56
C TYR A 82 -6.39 6.61 -12.70
N GLU A 83 -6.28 7.21 -13.87
CA GLU A 83 -6.97 8.46 -14.18
C GLU A 83 -8.49 8.28 -14.19
N SER A 84 -8.98 7.10 -14.61
CA SER A 84 -10.40 6.76 -14.53
C SER A 84 -10.89 6.46 -13.11
N ILE A 85 -10.01 6.04 -12.19
CA ILE A 85 -10.33 5.89 -10.77
C ILE A 85 -10.63 7.27 -10.16
N ARG A 86 -9.89 8.30 -10.56
CA ARG A 86 -10.16 9.68 -10.18
C ARG A 86 -11.58 10.10 -10.56
N SER A 87 -12.05 9.78 -11.76
CA SER A 87 -13.40 10.12 -12.21
C SER A 87 -14.49 9.34 -11.48
N ARG A 88 -14.19 8.13 -11.04
CA ARG A 88 -15.16 7.23 -10.40
C ARG A 88 -15.20 7.36 -8.87
N TYR A 89 -14.08 7.77 -8.24
CA TYR A 89 -13.88 7.82 -6.79
C TYR A 89 -13.29 9.17 -6.36
N GLN A 90 -13.77 10.27 -6.90
CA GLN A 90 -13.29 11.66 -6.75
C GLN A 90 -13.02 12.16 -5.32
N TRP A 91 -13.31 11.38 -4.30
CA TRP A 91 -13.36 11.80 -2.91
C TRP A 91 -12.83 10.75 -1.93
N GLU A 92 -12.16 9.73 -2.43
CA GLU A 92 -11.61 8.70 -1.56
C GLU A 92 -10.09 8.81 -1.49
N ASN A 93 -9.58 9.10 -0.31
CA ASN A 93 -8.17 8.88 -0.03
C ASN A 93 -7.87 7.39 -0.07
N THR A 94 -6.96 6.99 -0.94
CA THR A 94 -6.58 5.59 -1.10
C THR A 94 -5.25 5.33 -0.41
N PHE A 95 -5.24 4.35 0.46
CA PHE A 95 -4.05 3.67 0.92
C PHE A 95 -3.84 2.44 0.03
N VAL A 96 -2.69 2.32 -0.59
CA VAL A 96 -2.31 1.11 -1.32
C VAL A 96 -1.57 0.21 -0.33
N GLY A 97 -2.33 -0.60 0.41
CA GLY A 97 -1.79 -1.43 1.51
C GLY A 97 -0.98 -2.62 1.04
N GLU A 98 -1.27 -3.10 -0.17
CA GLU A 98 -0.45 -4.10 -0.83
C GLU A 98 -0.28 -3.78 -2.30
N PHE A 99 0.97 -3.73 -2.75
CA PHE A 99 1.26 -3.72 -4.17
C PHE A 99 2.49 -4.57 -4.48
N GLY A 100 2.53 -5.17 -5.66
CA GLY A 100 3.69 -5.92 -6.15
C GLY A 100 3.32 -7.01 -7.16
N ASN A 101 4.32 -7.49 -7.88
CA ASN A 101 4.15 -8.60 -8.81
C ASN A 101 4.00 -9.92 -8.02
N MET A 102 2.84 -10.55 -8.16
CA MET A 102 2.46 -11.76 -7.41
C MET A 102 2.74 -13.07 -8.14
N GLN A 103 3.26 -13.01 -9.34
CA GLN A 103 3.49 -14.22 -10.13
C GLN A 103 4.86 -14.81 -9.85
N SER A 104 4.86 -16.04 -9.38
CA SER A 104 6.04 -16.77 -8.91
C SER A 104 7.20 -16.88 -9.91
N LEU A 105 6.91 -16.89 -11.22
CA LEU A 105 7.94 -16.99 -12.26
C LEU A 105 8.47 -15.63 -12.74
N GLU A 106 7.66 -14.59 -12.67
CA GLU A 106 8.01 -13.23 -13.14
C GLU A 106 8.47 -12.31 -12.00
N ALA A 107 7.97 -12.54 -10.79
CA ALA A 107 8.35 -11.77 -9.62
C ALA A 107 9.87 -11.84 -9.39
N ARG A 108 10.47 -10.73 -8.96
CA ARG A 108 11.91 -10.57 -8.72
C ARG A 108 12.79 -10.55 -9.98
N THR A 109 12.19 -10.37 -11.16
CA THR A 109 12.93 -10.08 -12.39
C THR A 109 13.04 -8.57 -12.60
N MET A 110 13.95 -8.15 -13.47
CA MET A 110 14.03 -6.75 -13.90
C MET A 110 12.75 -6.33 -14.63
N GLU A 111 12.15 -7.22 -15.38
CA GLU A 111 10.88 -6.95 -16.08
C GLU A 111 9.75 -6.65 -15.10
N ALA A 112 9.65 -7.42 -14.00
CA ALA A 112 8.69 -7.16 -12.94
C ALA A 112 8.93 -5.78 -12.30
N ALA A 113 10.18 -5.47 -11.99
CA ALA A 113 10.55 -4.17 -11.41
C ALA A 113 10.19 -2.99 -12.33
N ILE A 114 10.37 -3.13 -13.65
CA ILE A 114 9.96 -2.12 -14.63
C ILE A 114 8.44 -1.93 -14.64
N GLY A 115 7.67 -3.02 -14.64
CA GLY A 115 6.21 -2.96 -14.57
C GLY A 115 5.72 -2.27 -13.29
N GLU A 116 6.29 -2.63 -12.15
CA GLU A 116 6.02 -2.00 -10.86
C GLU A 116 6.42 -0.52 -10.84
N ALA A 117 7.54 -0.15 -11.48
CA ALA A 117 7.97 1.25 -11.64
C ALA A 117 6.94 2.06 -12.45
N CYS A 118 6.38 1.49 -13.52
CA CYS A 118 5.31 2.14 -14.27
C CYS A 118 4.10 2.46 -13.38
N PHE A 119 3.73 1.56 -12.47
CA PHE A 119 2.68 1.82 -11.49
C PHE A 119 3.06 2.92 -10.52
N LEU A 120 4.27 2.91 -9.96
CA LEU A 120 4.73 3.94 -9.03
C LEU A 120 4.76 5.33 -9.66
N THR A 121 5.09 5.47 -10.94
CA THR A 121 5.00 6.76 -11.64
C THR A 121 3.57 7.31 -11.69
N VAL A 122 2.58 6.43 -11.76
CA VAL A 122 1.16 6.82 -11.68
C VAL A 122 0.81 7.28 -10.27
N VAL A 123 1.25 6.55 -9.24
CA VAL A 123 1.03 6.94 -7.84
C VAL A 123 1.63 8.32 -7.57
N GLU A 124 2.85 8.58 -8.04
CA GLU A 124 3.51 9.88 -7.86
C GLU A 124 2.80 11.03 -8.60
N ARG A 125 2.16 10.75 -9.75
CA ARG A 125 1.36 11.76 -10.46
C ARG A 125 0.04 12.10 -9.75
N HIS A 126 -0.44 11.24 -8.87
CA HIS A 126 -1.73 11.40 -8.18
C HIS A 126 -1.61 11.34 -6.66
N PRO A 127 -0.76 12.17 -6.04
CA PRO A 127 -0.53 12.15 -4.59
C PRO A 127 -1.78 12.56 -3.79
N ASP A 128 -2.73 13.23 -4.43
CA ASP A 128 -4.03 13.60 -3.89
C ASP A 128 -4.99 12.40 -3.72
N LEU A 129 -4.77 11.34 -4.49
CA LEU A 129 -5.58 10.11 -4.42
C LEU A 129 -4.87 8.98 -3.67
N MET A 130 -3.59 8.78 -3.98
CA MET A 130 -2.77 7.66 -3.51
C MET A 130 -1.54 8.21 -2.76
N SER A 131 -1.77 8.71 -1.57
CA SER A 131 -0.70 9.35 -0.80
C SER A 131 0.20 8.37 -0.04
N ARG A 132 -0.21 7.10 0.05
CA ARG A 132 0.50 6.05 0.78
C ARG A 132 0.45 4.75 0.03
N ILE A 133 1.60 4.08 0.01
CA ILE A 133 1.76 2.78 -0.66
C ILE A 133 2.71 1.90 0.13
N ALA A 134 2.38 0.62 0.22
CA ALA A 134 3.21 -0.41 0.84
C ALA A 134 3.42 -1.59 -0.12
N TYR A 135 4.66 -2.01 -0.26
CA TYR A 135 4.99 -3.22 -1.02
C TYR A 135 4.68 -4.48 -0.20
N SER A 136 4.14 -5.51 -0.84
CA SER A 136 3.82 -6.78 -0.17
C SER A 136 4.09 -7.99 -1.08
N PRO A 137 4.74 -9.04 -0.55
CA PRO A 137 5.42 -9.11 0.73
C PRO A 137 6.83 -8.48 0.68
N VAL A 138 7.26 -7.85 1.75
CA VAL A 138 8.60 -7.23 1.81
C VAL A 138 9.67 -8.28 2.12
N LEU A 139 9.46 -9.09 3.16
CA LEU A 139 10.44 -10.03 3.68
C LEU A 139 9.97 -11.47 3.52
N GLY A 140 10.88 -12.36 3.19
CA GLY A 140 10.64 -13.80 3.22
C GLY A 140 11.91 -14.59 3.48
N HIS A 141 11.76 -15.67 4.23
CA HIS A 141 12.87 -16.59 4.49
C HIS A 141 13.11 -17.48 3.28
N ALA A 142 14.36 -17.58 2.84
CA ALA A 142 14.71 -18.28 1.59
C ALA A 142 14.27 -19.76 1.55
N ASP A 143 14.28 -20.42 2.70
CA ASP A 143 13.93 -21.85 2.81
C ASP A 143 12.42 -22.08 3.02
N TYR A 144 11.64 -21.03 3.28
CA TYR A 144 10.21 -21.11 3.64
C TYR A 144 9.33 -20.16 2.81
N THR A 145 9.76 -19.79 1.61
CA THR A 145 8.98 -18.95 0.73
C THR A 145 7.74 -19.70 0.24
N GLY A 146 6.58 -19.11 0.48
CA GLY A 146 5.33 -19.54 -0.12
C GLY A 146 5.25 -19.18 -1.61
N ALA A 147 4.06 -19.22 -2.17
CA ALA A 147 3.80 -18.87 -3.57
C ALA A 147 4.11 -17.41 -3.94
N ARG A 148 4.17 -16.53 -2.95
CA ARG A 148 4.49 -15.10 -3.14
C ARG A 148 5.97 -14.86 -2.89
N LEU A 149 6.67 -14.33 -3.89
CA LEU A 149 8.09 -13.99 -3.75
C LEU A 149 8.24 -12.59 -3.13
N PRO A 150 8.97 -12.49 -2.01
CA PRO A 150 9.17 -11.23 -1.33
C PRO A 150 10.16 -10.32 -2.06
N MET A 151 10.11 -9.03 -1.75
CA MET A 151 11.08 -8.03 -2.22
C MET A 151 12.51 -8.37 -1.75
N LEU A 152 12.64 -8.86 -0.53
CA LEU A 152 13.89 -9.28 0.11
C LEU A 152 13.79 -10.73 0.58
N LEU A 153 14.69 -11.55 0.10
CA LEU A 153 14.92 -12.88 0.69
C LEU A 153 16.03 -12.82 1.73
N PHE A 154 15.88 -13.53 2.80
CA PHE A 154 16.92 -13.67 3.82
C PHE A 154 17.01 -15.11 4.35
N ASN A 155 18.16 -15.42 4.87
CA ASN A 155 18.40 -16.61 5.72
C ASN A 155 19.32 -16.20 6.89
N ASN A 156 19.87 -17.17 7.60
CA ASN A 156 20.74 -16.90 8.75
C ASN A 156 22.08 -16.23 8.38
N HIS A 157 22.43 -16.14 7.11
CA HIS A 157 23.76 -15.69 6.65
C HIS A 157 23.73 -14.56 5.65
N GLN A 158 22.62 -14.39 4.90
CA GLN A 158 22.57 -13.48 3.77
C GLN A 158 21.18 -12.84 3.64
N ILE A 159 21.19 -11.67 3.02
CA ILE A 159 20.01 -10.97 2.50
C ILE A 159 20.20 -10.84 0.99
N VAL A 160 19.19 -11.22 0.22
CA VAL A 160 19.20 -11.15 -1.24
C VAL A 160 18.09 -10.19 -1.70
N PRO A 161 18.44 -8.94 -2.02
CA PRO A 161 17.50 -7.97 -2.59
C PRO A 161 17.11 -8.37 -4.02
N SER A 162 15.84 -8.15 -4.37
CA SER A 162 15.37 -8.29 -5.75
C SER A 162 15.58 -6.99 -6.55
N PRO A 163 15.44 -7.00 -7.88
CA PRO A 163 15.37 -5.78 -8.68
C PRO A 163 14.26 -4.84 -8.20
N SER A 164 13.11 -5.36 -7.76
CA SER A 164 12.02 -4.57 -7.17
C SER A 164 12.45 -3.82 -5.91
N TYR A 165 13.34 -4.39 -5.09
CA TYR A 165 13.89 -3.69 -3.94
C TYR A 165 14.64 -2.41 -4.35
N TYR A 166 15.56 -2.53 -5.30
CA TYR A 166 16.35 -1.40 -5.76
C TYR A 166 15.50 -0.35 -6.47
N MET A 167 14.52 -0.79 -7.24
CA MET A 167 13.54 0.10 -7.86
C MET A 167 12.78 0.88 -6.79
N TYR A 168 12.23 0.20 -5.79
CA TYR A 168 11.47 0.83 -4.70
C TYR A 168 12.34 1.76 -3.86
N GLN A 169 13.60 1.40 -3.62
CA GLN A 169 14.58 2.25 -2.96
C GLN A 169 14.80 3.55 -3.73
N MET A 170 14.99 3.49 -5.06
CA MET A 170 15.14 4.69 -5.89
C MET A 170 13.92 5.62 -5.78
N PHE A 171 12.71 5.09 -5.87
CA PHE A 171 11.49 5.88 -5.71
C PHE A 171 11.35 6.48 -4.30
N SER A 172 11.83 5.78 -3.28
CA SER A 172 11.77 6.28 -1.89
C SER A 172 12.81 7.36 -1.60
N GLU A 173 14.04 7.19 -2.09
CA GLU A 173 15.16 8.10 -1.80
C GLU A 173 15.16 9.35 -2.68
N TYR A 174 14.73 9.23 -3.93
CA TYR A 174 14.80 10.32 -4.92
C TYR A 174 13.43 10.92 -5.26
N ARG A 175 12.45 10.72 -4.40
CA ARG A 175 11.12 11.29 -4.58
C ARG A 175 11.16 12.81 -4.54
N GLY A 176 10.59 13.46 -5.58
CA GLY A 176 10.42 14.90 -5.62
C GLY A 176 9.34 15.40 -4.65
N GLU A 177 9.42 16.68 -4.29
CA GLU A 177 8.41 17.33 -3.44
C GLU A 177 7.19 17.84 -4.21
N LYS A 178 7.31 17.98 -5.52
CA LYS A 178 6.27 18.54 -6.40
C LYS A 178 6.15 17.75 -7.69
N VAL A 179 4.92 17.58 -8.14
CA VAL A 179 4.64 17.04 -9.47
C VAL A 179 4.76 18.18 -10.50
N VAL A 180 5.62 17.99 -11.48
CA VAL A 180 5.76 18.91 -12.62
C VAL A 180 5.00 18.32 -13.81
N PRO A 181 4.06 19.07 -14.43
CA PRO A 181 3.40 18.60 -15.64
C PRO A 181 4.42 18.29 -16.72
N SER A 182 4.32 17.14 -17.33
CA SER A 182 5.19 16.71 -18.42
C SER A 182 4.38 16.02 -19.53
N SER A 183 4.81 16.17 -20.75
CA SER A 183 4.31 15.43 -21.91
C SER A 183 5.47 14.83 -22.68
N VAL A 184 5.25 13.68 -23.29
CA VAL A 184 6.21 13.04 -24.19
C VAL A 184 5.53 12.91 -25.54
N ASP A 185 6.09 13.54 -26.54
CA ASP A 185 5.68 13.36 -27.93
C ASP A 185 6.29 12.05 -28.44
N THR A 186 5.45 11.11 -28.88
CA THR A 186 5.84 9.79 -29.39
C THR A 186 5.60 9.72 -30.88
#